data_e954ff57f813f860e0d62308deeb3d93
#
_entry.id   e954ff57f813f860e0d62308deeb3d93
#
_cell.length_a   1.000
_cell.length_b   1.000
_cell.length_c   1.000
_cell.angle_alpha   90.00
_cell.angle_beta   90.00
_cell.angle_gamma   90.00
#
_symmetry.space_group_name_H-M   'P 1'
#
loop_
_entity.id
_entity.type
_entity.pdbx_description
1 polymer ?
#
loop_
_entity_poly.entity_id
_entity_poly.type
_entity_poly.pdbx_seq_one_letter_code
_entity_poly.pdbx_strand_id
1 'polypeptide(L)'
;MKTLLNILLFVSYNLFFSQNNFKITLKAPDFEKDSLFIGPPLSSGNTNKIYSYEVISDKNISFMKDFNSIKAKINTETIIIGKIEYPQPLSISYYDPKINGGYETKPFFIEKGNLDITVNKNNNIGFLLNTENKTNKEYNLLQEKLKKYNDILKPFQENDSKNIENKQIFLQNYIKNNPNSFVAFWEIVSDFSRFGFNKSYLNSLKLFSKNVKKSFSYIEFSKIMNTENSTNVGGNFPEIQFENNSKISKSDFSKYNLTLIDYWSTTCKPCIQDLPKLVEMYQKYREKGINFISVTDENQKDRILLAKNILTKNQVTWSNYFDLRKEFPKKLNAAGYPLQILVDGNGKIIARKLGELEQIENEIKKYVK
;
A
#
# COMPACT_ATOMS: atom_id res chain seq x y z
N MET A 1 -27.21 -27.65 41.51
CA MET A 1 -27.55 -26.99 40.24
C MET A 1 -26.70 -25.72 39.90
N LYS A 2 -26.48 -24.78 40.83
CA LYS A 2 -25.64 -23.59 40.55
C LYS A 2 -24.17 -23.87 40.22
N THR A 3 -23.58 -24.90 40.82
CA THR A 3 -22.18 -25.29 40.57
C THR A 3 -21.96 -25.96 39.19
N LEU A 4 -22.93 -26.73 38.71
CA LEU A 4 -22.87 -27.32 37.36
C LEU A 4 -23.04 -26.24 36.27
N LEU A 5 -23.84 -25.21 36.50
CA LEU A 5 -24.06 -24.11 35.55
C LEU A 5 -22.80 -23.24 35.39
N ASN A 6 -22.06 -23.03 36.48
CA ASN A 6 -20.78 -22.28 36.42
C ASN A 6 -19.66 -23.09 35.73
N ILE A 7 -19.64 -24.41 35.85
CA ILE A 7 -18.66 -25.24 35.14
C ILE A 7 -19.00 -25.31 33.65
N LEU A 8 -20.28 -25.41 33.26
CA LEU A 8 -20.69 -25.33 31.86
C LEU A 8 -20.41 -23.96 31.21
N LEU A 9 -20.63 -22.87 31.93
CA LEU A 9 -20.25 -21.53 31.45
C LEU A 9 -18.73 -21.38 31.32
N PHE A 10 -17.93 -21.91 32.23
CA PHE A 10 -16.48 -21.86 32.17
C PHE A 10 -15.91 -22.74 31.05
N VAL A 11 -16.51 -23.92 30.81
CA VAL A 11 -16.14 -24.81 29.71
C VAL A 11 -16.59 -24.24 28.35
N SER A 12 -17.77 -23.64 28.26
CA SER A 12 -18.22 -22.98 27.06
C SER A 12 -17.38 -21.72 26.74
N TYR A 13 -16.94 -20.96 27.75
CA TYR A 13 -16.03 -19.82 27.57
C TYR A 13 -14.66 -20.26 27.06
N ASN A 14 -14.11 -21.38 27.53
CA ASN A 14 -12.86 -21.94 27.02
C ASN A 14 -12.98 -22.62 25.64
N LEU A 15 -14.14 -23.17 25.29
CA LEU A 15 -14.38 -23.76 23.96
C LEU A 15 -14.57 -22.68 22.87
N PHE A 16 -15.07 -21.50 23.20
CA PHE A 16 -15.13 -20.36 22.28
C PHE A 16 -13.77 -19.72 22.00
N PHE A 17 -12.76 -19.94 22.84
CA PHE A 17 -11.40 -19.40 22.67
C PHE A 17 -10.48 -20.26 21.79
N SER A 18 -10.93 -21.41 21.29
CA SER A 18 -10.00 -22.43 20.75
C SER A 18 -9.79 -22.44 19.26
N GLN A 19 -10.47 -21.63 18.45
CA GLN A 19 -10.25 -21.63 17.00
C GLN A 19 -10.12 -20.21 16.43
N ASN A 20 -8.91 -19.89 15.97
CA ASN A 20 -8.56 -18.68 15.20
C ASN A 20 -8.53 -17.36 15.98
N ASN A 21 -8.50 -17.34 17.29
CA ASN A 21 -8.47 -16.12 18.08
C ASN A 21 -7.05 -15.68 18.42
N PHE A 22 -6.82 -14.38 18.42
CA PHE A 22 -5.66 -13.75 19.07
C PHE A 22 -6.12 -12.91 20.25
N LYS A 23 -5.24 -12.73 21.23
CA LYS A 23 -5.40 -11.80 22.34
C LYS A 23 -4.12 -11.00 22.51
N ILE A 24 -4.23 -9.68 22.45
CA ILE A 24 -3.14 -8.76 22.80
C ILE A 24 -3.45 -8.18 24.18
N THR A 25 -2.51 -8.31 25.11
CA THR A 25 -2.52 -7.59 26.39
C THR A 25 -1.57 -6.42 26.27
N LEU A 26 -2.10 -5.21 26.15
CA LEU A 26 -1.33 -3.99 25.93
C LEU A 26 -1.22 -3.19 27.22
N LYS A 27 0.02 -2.92 27.64
CA LYS A 27 0.39 -2.00 28.74
C LYS A 27 1.12 -0.81 28.13
N ALA A 28 0.62 0.38 28.38
CA ALA A 28 1.18 1.63 27.84
C ALA A 28 1.08 2.75 28.88
N PRO A 29 1.86 2.70 29.98
CA PRO A 29 1.71 3.60 31.11
C PRO A 29 1.90 5.08 30.73
N ASP A 30 2.78 5.36 29.77
CA ASP A 30 3.04 6.74 29.32
C ASP A 30 1.90 7.33 28.47
N PHE A 31 0.90 6.52 28.11
CA PHE A 31 -0.25 6.89 27.27
C PHE A 31 -1.58 6.74 28.01
N GLU A 32 -1.56 6.65 29.33
CA GLU A 32 -2.80 6.46 30.10
C GLU A 32 -3.80 7.58 29.80
N LYS A 33 -5.06 7.19 29.47
CA LYS A 33 -6.16 8.03 28.97
C LYS A 33 -6.06 8.50 27.52
N ASP A 34 -4.93 8.30 26.85
CA ASP A 34 -4.77 8.56 25.41
C ASP A 34 -5.33 7.41 24.56
N SER A 35 -5.28 7.58 23.25
CA SER A 35 -5.58 6.51 22.31
C SER A 35 -4.35 6.15 21.48
N LEU A 36 -4.09 4.86 21.37
CA LEU A 36 -3.12 4.32 20.42
C LEU A 36 -3.84 3.67 19.23
N PHE A 37 -3.18 3.68 18.09
CA PHE A 37 -3.66 3.01 16.89
C PHE A 37 -2.80 1.78 16.61
N ILE A 38 -3.43 0.64 16.37
CA ILE A 38 -2.74 -0.63 16.09
C ILE A 38 -3.28 -1.14 14.77
N GLY A 39 -2.43 -1.28 13.78
CA GLY A 39 -2.86 -1.65 12.43
C GLY A 39 -1.70 -1.96 11.51
N PRO A 40 -1.96 -2.09 10.20
CA PRO A 40 -0.92 -2.22 9.20
C PRO A 40 0.12 -1.11 9.36
N PRO A 41 1.42 -1.40 9.18
CA PRO A 41 2.46 -0.36 9.18
C PRO A 41 2.10 0.80 8.25
N LEU A 42 2.37 2.04 8.63
CA LEU A 42 2.06 3.24 7.83
C LEU A 42 2.67 3.17 6.44
N SER A 43 3.82 2.51 6.30
CA SER A 43 4.44 2.23 5.01
C SER A 43 3.63 1.30 4.10
N SER A 44 2.57 0.66 4.59
CA SER A 44 1.79 -0.31 3.81
C SER A 44 1.02 0.32 2.63
N GLY A 45 0.65 1.60 2.72
CA GLY A 45 -0.01 2.31 1.61
C GLY A 45 -1.15 1.51 0.97
N ASN A 46 -1.09 1.27 -0.32
CA ASN A 46 -2.11 0.54 -1.08
C ASN A 46 -2.23 -0.95 -0.72
N THR A 47 -1.31 -1.51 0.05
CA THR A 47 -1.38 -2.90 0.50
C THR A 47 -2.24 -3.09 1.75
N ASN A 48 -2.76 -2.02 2.38
CA ASN A 48 -3.64 -2.14 3.54
C ASN A 48 -4.84 -3.05 3.30
N LYS A 49 -5.39 -3.07 2.09
CA LYS A 49 -6.54 -3.90 1.71
C LYS A 49 -6.28 -5.41 1.72
N ILE A 50 -5.02 -5.86 1.79
CA ILE A 50 -4.69 -7.28 1.84
C ILE A 50 -4.61 -7.84 3.26
N TYR A 51 -4.72 -6.98 4.29
CA TYR A 51 -4.83 -7.45 5.68
C TYR A 51 -6.19 -8.07 5.94
N SER A 52 -6.20 -9.15 6.73
CA SER A 52 -7.40 -9.95 6.99
C SER A 52 -7.40 -10.45 8.43
N TYR A 53 -7.93 -9.63 9.32
CA TYR A 53 -8.21 -9.97 10.72
C TYR A 53 -9.45 -9.24 11.18
N GLU A 54 -10.10 -9.77 12.20
CA GLU A 54 -11.28 -9.17 12.82
C GLU A 54 -10.97 -8.81 14.27
N VAL A 55 -11.62 -7.77 14.78
CA VAL A 55 -11.46 -7.32 16.15
C VAL A 55 -12.84 -7.20 16.81
N ILE A 56 -12.95 -7.68 18.04
CA ILE A 56 -14.14 -7.52 18.86
C ILE A 56 -14.06 -6.14 19.50
N SER A 57 -14.92 -5.22 19.05
CA SER A 57 -15.01 -3.87 19.57
C SER A 57 -15.76 -3.84 20.91
N ASP A 58 -15.34 -2.94 21.79
CA ASP A 58 -16.02 -2.62 23.05
C ASP A 58 -15.95 -1.10 23.32
N LYS A 59 -16.23 -0.65 24.55
CA LYS A 59 -16.20 0.78 24.93
C LYS A 59 -14.79 1.42 24.83
N ASN A 60 -13.73 0.62 24.83
CA ASN A 60 -12.33 1.07 24.76
C ASN A 60 -11.67 0.72 23.43
N ILE A 61 -12.22 -0.23 22.67
CA ILE A 61 -11.67 -0.78 21.45
C ILE A 61 -12.63 -0.52 20.29
N SER A 62 -12.15 0.18 19.27
CA SER A 62 -12.91 0.46 18.04
C SER A 62 -12.12 -0.02 16.84
N PHE A 63 -12.74 -0.84 15.97
CA PHE A 63 -12.12 -1.30 14.73
C PHE A 63 -12.55 -0.42 13.55
N MET A 64 -11.60 0.27 12.97
CA MET A 64 -11.76 1.14 11.81
C MET A 64 -11.54 0.33 10.53
N LYS A 65 -12.61 -0.26 9.98
CA LYS A 65 -12.56 -1.20 8.85
C LYS A 65 -11.87 -0.62 7.60
N ASP A 66 -12.12 0.64 7.28
CA ASP A 66 -11.55 1.28 6.08
C ASP A 66 -10.02 1.38 6.11
N PHE A 67 -9.45 1.37 7.32
CA PHE A 67 -8.00 1.46 7.54
C PHE A 67 -7.39 0.13 8.03
N ASN A 68 -8.20 -0.91 8.24
CA ASN A 68 -7.78 -2.12 8.93
C ASN A 68 -7.05 -1.82 10.26
N SER A 69 -7.50 -0.84 11.01
CA SER A 69 -6.80 -0.33 12.18
C SER A 69 -7.69 -0.33 13.42
N ILE A 70 -7.08 -0.58 14.56
CA ILE A 70 -7.71 -0.62 15.88
C ILE A 70 -7.39 0.71 16.57
N LYS A 71 -8.40 1.44 17.02
CA LYS A 71 -8.22 2.53 17.96
C LYS A 71 -8.46 1.98 19.36
N ALA A 72 -7.43 1.97 20.19
CA ALA A 72 -7.47 1.48 21.56
C ALA A 72 -7.32 2.66 22.55
N LYS A 73 -8.33 2.89 23.37
CA LYS A 73 -8.23 3.82 24.51
C LYS A 73 -7.44 3.11 25.63
N ILE A 74 -6.33 3.72 26.05
CA ILE A 74 -5.40 3.09 26.96
C ILE A 74 -5.86 3.27 28.41
N ASN A 75 -5.87 2.15 29.12
CA ASN A 75 -6.03 2.04 30.56
C ASN A 75 -4.77 1.36 31.13
N THR A 76 -4.75 1.08 32.41
CA THR A 76 -3.65 0.34 33.07
C THR A 76 -3.29 -0.96 32.33
N GLU A 77 -4.32 -1.67 31.85
CA GLU A 77 -4.18 -2.83 30.96
C GLU A 77 -5.32 -2.78 29.94
N THR A 78 -4.98 -2.86 28.65
CA THR A 78 -5.94 -2.85 27.54
C THR A 78 -5.88 -4.19 26.83
N ILE A 79 -7.02 -4.89 26.76
CA ILE A 79 -7.14 -6.21 26.15
C ILE A 79 -7.80 -6.05 24.78
N ILE A 80 -7.15 -6.56 23.73
CA ILE A 80 -7.67 -6.59 22.37
C ILE A 80 -7.83 -8.05 21.98
N ILE A 81 -9.03 -8.42 21.56
CA ILE A 81 -9.38 -9.79 21.15
C ILE A 81 -9.87 -9.73 19.70
N GLY A 82 -9.46 -10.71 18.92
CA GLY A 82 -9.91 -10.81 17.54
C GLY A 82 -9.70 -12.18 16.94
N LYS A 83 -9.96 -12.28 15.63
CA LYS A 83 -9.78 -13.51 14.85
C LYS A 83 -8.72 -13.29 13.78
N ILE A 84 -7.89 -14.30 13.58
CA ILE A 84 -6.83 -14.31 12.58
C ILE A 84 -6.61 -15.73 12.08
N GLU A 85 -6.42 -15.89 10.78
CA GLU A 85 -6.18 -17.21 10.18
C GLU A 85 -4.70 -17.56 10.05
N TYR A 86 -3.86 -16.55 9.79
CA TYR A 86 -2.42 -16.68 9.58
C TYR A 86 -1.70 -15.43 10.11
N PRO A 87 -0.38 -15.51 10.39
CA PRO A 87 0.37 -14.39 10.94
C PRO A 87 0.35 -13.14 10.05
N GLN A 88 0.15 -11.97 10.67
CA GLN A 88 0.15 -10.67 9.99
C GLN A 88 0.91 -9.63 10.81
N PRO A 89 1.69 -8.74 10.17
CA PRO A 89 2.42 -7.68 10.86
C PRO A 89 1.49 -6.52 11.18
N LEU A 90 1.59 -6.00 12.39
CA LEU A 90 0.98 -4.75 12.81
C LEU A 90 2.05 -3.83 13.40
N SER A 91 1.77 -2.55 13.44
CA SER A 91 2.53 -1.55 14.20
C SER A 91 1.61 -0.82 15.15
N ILE A 92 2.20 -0.16 16.15
CA ILE A 92 1.48 0.73 17.05
C ILE A 92 1.90 2.14 16.70
N SER A 93 0.94 3.03 16.51
CA SER A 93 1.17 4.42 16.20
C SER A 93 0.46 5.36 17.17
N TYR A 94 1.02 6.54 17.35
CA TYR A 94 0.51 7.61 18.17
C TYR A 94 0.66 8.93 17.45
N TYR A 95 -0.40 9.73 17.41
CA TYR A 95 -0.36 11.09 16.88
C TYR A 95 -0.11 12.09 18.02
N ASP A 96 0.93 12.91 17.89
CA ASP A 96 1.25 13.98 18.80
C ASP A 96 0.87 15.34 18.20
N PRO A 97 -0.22 15.98 18.69
CA PRO A 97 -0.63 17.28 18.16
C PRO A 97 0.40 18.41 18.37
N LYS A 98 1.31 18.28 19.35
CA LYS A 98 2.33 19.30 19.63
C LYS A 98 3.35 19.46 18.51
N ILE A 99 3.66 18.36 17.84
CA ILE A 99 4.61 18.34 16.69
C ILE A 99 3.89 18.22 15.36
N ASN A 100 2.53 18.17 15.36
CA ASN A 100 1.71 17.90 14.19
C ASN A 100 2.22 16.67 13.41
N GLY A 101 2.57 15.61 14.10
CA GLY A 101 3.18 14.41 13.55
C GLY A 101 2.85 13.18 14.38
N GLY A 102 3.37 12.05 13.95
CA GLY A 102 3.13 10.77 14.60
C GLY A 102 4.40 9.95 14.74
N TYR A 103 4.35 9.01 15.66
CA TYR A 103 5.36 8.00 15.88
C TYR A 103 4.77 6.64 15.55
N GLU A 104 5.60 5.73 15.08
CA GLU A 104 5.23 4.37 14.77
C GLU A 104 6.31 3.41 15.28
N THR A 105 5.88 2.30 15.89
CA THR A 105 6.79 1.23 16.30
C THR A 105 7.29 0.45 15.09
N LYS A 106 8.37 -0.31 15.29
CA LYS A 106 8.69 -1.41 14.37
C LYS A 106 7.52 -2.39 14.29
N PRO A 107 7.33 -3.06 13.15
CA PRO A 107 6.30 -4.09 13.03
C PRO A 107 6.52 -5.24 14.01
N PHE A 108 5.42 -5.79 14.50
CA PHE A 108 5.36 -7.06 15.22
C PHE A 108 4.24 -7.91 14.64
N PHE A 109 4.38 -9.23 14.73
CA PHE A 109 3.41 -10.15 14.18
C PHE A 109 2.38 -10.57 15.22
N ILE A 110 1.11 -10.50 14.83
CA ILE A 110 0.03 -11.19 15.52
C ILE A 110 -0.22 -12.53 14.84
N GLU A 111 -0.50 -13.54 15.65
CA GLU A 111 -0.91 -14.86 15.24
C GLU A 111 -1.90 -15.42 16.27
N LYS A 112 -2.45 -16.62 16.05
CA LYS A 112 -3.31 -17.27 17.04
C LYS A 112 -2.59 -17.42 18.38
N GLY A 113 -3.28 -17.06 19.47
CA GLY A 113 -2.75 -17.13 20.82
C GLY A 113 -2.61 -15.76 21.49
N ASN A 114 -1.84 -15.73 22.56
CA ASN A 114 -1.67 -14.54 23.38
C ASN A 114 -0.36 -13.82 23.07
N LEU A 115 -0.40 -12.49 23.10
CA LEU A 115 0.74 -11.61 22.94
C LEU A 115 0.66 -10.48 23.97
N ASP A 116 1.64 -10.39 24.84
CA ASP A 116 1.75 -9.30 25.80
C ASP A 116 2.73 -8.26 25.28
N ILE A 117 2.30 -6.99 25.28
CA ILE A 117 3.05 -5.86 24.74
C ILE A 117 3.12 -4.77 25.78
N THR A 118 4.32 -4.24 26.01
CA THR A 118 4.51 -2.99 26.75
C THR A 118 5.00 -1.91 25.79
N VAL A 119 4.32 -0.77 25.76
CA VAL A 119 4.68 0.39 24.94
C VAL A 119 5.20 1.49 25.83
N ASN A 120 6.40 1.97 25.56
CA ASN A 120 7.03 3.06 26.29
C ASN A 120 7.21 4.27 25.38
N LYS A 121 6.95 5.46 25.91
CA LYS A 121 7.15 6.74 25.22
C LYS A 121 8.57 7.25 25.51
N ASN A 122 9.54 6.77 24.75
CA ASN A 122 10.84 7.41 24.65
C ASN A 122 10.81 8.46 23.53
N ASN A 123 11.91 9.06 23.12
CA ASN A 123 11.97 10.04 22.00
C ASN A 123 11.26 9.56 20.74
N ASN A 124 11.11 8.25 20.57
CA ASN A 124 10.22 7.58 19.61
C ASN A 124 9.38 6.56 20.36
N ILE A 125 8.18 6.19 19.85
CA ILE A 125 7.43 5.07 20.40
C ILE A 125 8.25 3.80 20.26
N GLY A 126 8.62 3.20 21.39
CA GLY A 126 9.21 1.86 21.47
C GLY A 126 8.23 0.86 22.04
N PHE A 127 8.43 -0.42 21.79
CA PHE A 127 7.68 -1.49 22.45
C PHE A 127 8.57 -2.61 22.93
N LEU A 128 8.09 -3.33 23.92
CA LEU A 128 8.72 -4.54 24.45
C LEU A 128 7.70 -5.68 24.35
N LEU A 129 8.09 -6.77 23.70
CA LEU A 129 7.31 -8.00 23.70
C LEU A 129 7.66 -8.82 24.94
N ASN A 130 6.74 -8.89 25.90
CA ASN A 130 6.93 -9.70 27.12
C ASN A 130 6.84 -11.21 26.79
N THR A 131 5.96 -11.56 25.84
CA THR A 131 5.81 -12.93 25.34
C THR A 131 6.08 -12.93 23.84
N GLU A 132 7.19 -13.55 23.45
CA GLU A 132 7.58 -13.62 22.06
C GLU A 132 7.05 -14.93 21.43
N ASN A 133 6.15 -14.79 20.43
CA ASN A 133 5.66 -15.93 19.66
C ASN A 133 6.68 -16.39 18.60
N LYS A 134 6.42 -17.55 17.99
CA LYS A 134 7.31 -18.14 16.99
C LYS A 134 7.55 -17.21 15.78
N THR A 135 6.51 -16.54 15.33
CA THR A 135 6.58 -15.65 14.16
C THR A 135 7.42 -14.40 14.44
N ASN A 136 7.31 -13.82 15.62
CA ASN A 136 8.17 -12.68 16.01
C ASN A 136 9.64 -13.08 16.15
N LYS A 137 9.94 -14.30 16.63
CA LYS A 137 11.32 -14.83 16.63
C LYS A 137 11.87 -14.95 15.21
N GLU A 138 11.08 -15.54 14.30
CA GLU A 138 11.44 -15.64 12.89
C GLU A 138 11.67 -14.26 12.27
N TYR A 139 10.79 -13.30 12.55
CA TYR A 139 10.90 -11.92 12.05
C TYR A 139 12.20 -11.27 12.50
N ASN A 140 12.51 -11.30 13.79
CA ASN A 140 13.72 -10.70 14.32
C ASN A 140 14.98 -11.31 13.69
N LEU A 141 15.06 -12.64 13.60
CA LEU A 141 16.19 -13.33 12.95
C LEU A 141 16.31 -13.01 11.46
N LEU A 142 15.19 -12.87 10.75
CA LEU A 142 15.21 -12.50 9.33
C LEU A 142 15.66 -11.04 9.16
N GLN A 143 15.18 -10.10 10.00
CA GLN A 143 15.61 -8.69 9.94
C GLN A 143 17.10 -8.51 10.19
N GLU A 144 17.69 -9.26 11.12
CA GLU A 144 19.16 -9.25 11.32
C GLU A 144 19.90 -9.66 10.04
N LYS A 145 19.45 -10.71 9.35
CA LYS A 145 20.07 -11.17 8.09
C LYS A 145 19.84 -10.18 6.94
N LEU A 146 18.71 -9.47 6.94
CA LEU A 146 18.37 -8.49 5.91
C LEU A 146 19.00 -7.12 6.14
N LYS A 147 19.56 -6.84 7.31
CA LYS A 147 20.11 -5.54 7.68
C LYS A 147 21.03 -4.96 6.60
N LYS A 148 21.98 -5.73 6.09
CA LYS A 148 22.92 -5.30 5.05
C LYS A 148 22.28 -4.85 3.73
N TYR A 149 21.09 -5.36 3.41
CA TYR A 149 20.32 -4.93 2.24
C TYR A 149 19.47 -3.72 2.57
N ASN A 150 18.82 -3.72 3.75
CA ASN A 150 17.97 -2.62 4.20
C ASN A 150 18.74 -1.33 4.46
N ASP A 151 20.00 -1.40 4.86
CA ASP A 151 20.86 -0.23 5.07
C ASP A 151 21.19 0.51 3.76
N ILE A 152 21.14 -0.18 2.60
CA ILE A 152 21.41 0.40 1.27
C ILE A 152 20.14 0.96 0.64
N LEU A 153 18.98 0.26 0.83
CA LEU A 153 17.72 0.61 0.22
C LEU A 153 17.06 1.78 0.95
N LYS A 154 16.65 2.81 0.19
CA LYS A 154 16.04 4.02 0.73
C LYS A 154 14.53 4.01 0.46
N PRO A 155 13.68 3.90 1.50
CA PRO A 155 12.23 3.93 1.33
C PRO A 155 11.76 5.20 0.63
N PHE A 156 10.78 5.05 -0.26
CA PHE A 156 10.13 6.15 -0.98
C PHE A 156 11.07 7.02 -1.83
N GLN A 157 12.21 6.47 -2.19
CA GLN A 157 13.18 7.08 -3.10
C GLN A 157 13.48 6.15 -4.27
N GLU A 158 14.06 6.69 -5.34
CA GLU A 158 14.54 5.85 -6.44
C GLU A 158 15.70 4.99 -5.94
N ASN A 159 15.56 3.67 -6.10
CA ASN A 159 16.57 2.69 -5.73
C ASN A 159 17.10 2.01 -6.99
N ASP A 160 18.39 1.67 -6.97
CA ASP A 160 18.94 0.78 -8.00
C ASP A 160 18.20 -0.57 -7.97
N SER A 161 17.57 -0.94 -9.09
CA SER A 161 16.85 -2.21 -9.25
C SER A 161 17.68 -3.42 -8.85
N LYS A 162 19.00 -3.36 -9.09
CA LYS A 162 19.95 -4.42 -8.73
C LYS A 162 20.06 -4.62 -7.21
N ASN A 163 19.95 -3.56 -6.41
CA ASN A 163 19.96 -3.68 -4.96
C ASN A 163 18.70 -4.39 -4.44
N ILE A 164 17.54 -4.08 -5.04
CA ILE A 164 16.29 -4.79 -4.74
C ILE A 164 16.41 -6.26 -5.17
N GLU A 165 16.91 -6.54 -6.36
CA GLU A 165 17.12 -7.90 -6.87
C GLU A 165 18.04 -8.72 -5.97
N ASN A 166 19.14 -8.16 -5.51
CA ASN A 166 20.07 -8.82 -4.58
C ASN A 166 19.38 -9.23 -3.27
N LYS A 167 18.55 -8.34 -2.70
CA LYS A 167 17.72 -8.68 -1.52
C LYS A 167 16.75 -9.81 -1.85
N GLN A 168 16.10 -9.76 -3.02
CA GLN A 168 15.16 -10.79 -3.43
C GLN A 168 15.83 -12.14 -3.70
N ILE A 169 17.04 -12.19 -4.22
CA ILE A 169 17.83 -13.44 -4.36
C ILE A 169 18.04 -14.08 -2.98
N PHE A 170 18.41 -13.27 -1.98
CA PHE A 170 18.52 -13.77 -0.61
C PHE A 170 17.18 -14.32 -0.09
N LEU A 171 16.08 -13.57 -0.26
CA LEU A 171 14.73 -13.99 0.16
C LEU A 171 14.27 -15.25 -0.57
N GLN A 172 14.58 -15.42 -1.86
CA GLN A 172 14.26 -16.63 -2.62
C GLN A 172 14.94 -17.86 -2.01
N ASN A 173 16.21 -17.74 -1.63
CA ASN A 173 16.93 -18.84 -0.97
C ASN A 173 16.35 -19.13 0.43
N TYR A 174 15.95 -18.08 1.17
CA TYR A 174 15.29 -18.26 2.45
C TYR A 174 13.94 -18.98 2.30
N ILE A 175 13.10 -18.56 1.34
CA ILE A 175 11.77 -19.16 1.09
C ILE A 175 11.88 -20.62 0.63
N LYS A 176 12.86 -20.99 -0.19
CA LYS A 176 13.08 -22.39 -0.58
C LYS A 176 13.26 -23.31 0.63
N ASN A 177 13.93 -22.83 1.68
CA ASN A 177 14.12 -23.57 2.91
C ASN A 177 12.96 -23.41 3.92
N ASN A 178 12.14 -22.35 3.78
CA ASN A 178 11.04 -21.99 4.66
C ASN A 178 9.77 -21.64 3.86
N PRO A 179 9.20 -22.55 3.05
CA PRO A 179 8.13 -22.21 2.11
C PRO A 179 6.81 -21.85 2.77
N ASN A 180 6.65 -22.11 4.07
CA ASN A 180 5.49 -21.72 4.88
C ASN A 180 5.66 -20.39 5.62
N SER A 181 6.76 -19.65 5.40
CA SER A 181 7.07 -18.42 6.11
C SER A 181 6.13 -17.28 5.69
N PHE A 182 5.20 -16.92 6.56
CA PHE A 182 4.44 -15.66 6.41
C PHE A 182 5.31 -14.44 6.65
N VAL A 183 6.36 -14.54 7.45
CA VAL A 183 7.32 -13.44 7.65
C VAL A 183 7.99 -13.06 6.33
N ALA A 184 8.49 -14.03 5.58
CA ALA A 184 9.10 -13.77 4.26
C ALA A 184 8.08 -13.25 3.24
N PHE A 185 6.82 -13.70 3.29
CA PHE A 185 5.75 -13.16 2.46
C PHE A 185 5.52 -11.66 2.75
N TRP A 186 5.36 -11.31 4.02
CA TRP A 186 5.12 -9.93 4.41
C TRP A 186 6.35 -9.02 4.22
N GLU A 187 7.56 -9.58 4.22
CA GLU A 187 8.76 -8.83 3.84
C GLU A 187 8.71 -8.40 2.37
N ILE A 188 8.24 -9.28 1.45
CA ILE A 188 8.05 -8.92 0.04
C ILE A 188 6.96 -7.85 -0.11
N VAL A 189 5.86 -7.95 0.64
CA VAL A 189 4.79 -6.93 0.67
C VAL A 189 5.36 -5.59 1.14
N SER A 190 6.17 -5.59 2.20
CA SER A 190 6.83 -4.40 2.72
C SER A 190 7.80 -3.78 1.71
N ASP A 191 8.61 -4.60 1.03
CA ASP A 191 9.52 -4.14 -0.02
C ASP A 191 8.77 -3.46 -1.16
N PHE A 192 7.70 -4.09 -1.65
CA PHE A 192 6.85 -3.50 -2.68
C PHE A 192 6.27 -2.14 -2.24
N SER A 193 5.76 -2.06 -1.03
CA SER A 193 5.15 -0.83 -0.50
C SER A 193 6.16 0.31 -0.34
N ARG A 194 7.41 -0.02 -0.03
CA ARG A 194 8.49 0.96 0.26
C ARG A 194 9.33 1.33 -0.95
N PHE A 195 9.49 0.40 -1.90
CA PHE A 195 10.42 0.54 -3.03
C PHE A 195 9.73 0.47 -4.40
N GLY A 196 8.41 0.27 -4.43
CA GLY A 196 7.65 0.10 -5.67
C GLY A 196 7.81 -1.29 -6.29
N PHE A 197 7.31 -1.42 -7.52
CA PHE A 197 7.32 -2.69 -8.24
C PHE A 197 8.73 -3.08 -8.73
N ASN A 198 9.11 -4.34 -8.46
CA ASN A 198 10.26 -4.99 -9.05
C ASN A 198 9.86 -6.41 -9.52
N LYS A 199 10.23 -6.78 -10.72
CA LYS A 199 9.86 -8.07 -11.33
C LYS A 199 10.36 -9.28 -10.52
N SER A 200 11.45 -9.12 -9.75
CA SER A 200 12.00 -10.19 -8.90
C SER A 200 11.03 -10.67 -7.81
N TYR A 201 10.08 -9.82 -7.37
CA TYR A 201 9.02 -10.22 -6.42
C TYR A 201 8.16 -11.37 -6.95
N LEU A 202 7.84 -11.37 -8.25
CA LEU A 202 7.07 -12.44 -8.87
C LEU A 202 7.77 -13.80 -8.78
N ASN A 203 9.11 -13.80 -8.87
CA ASN A 203 9.90 -15.03 -8.74
C ASN A 203 9.88 -15.52 -7.29
N SER A 204 10.00 -14.62 -6.32
CA SER A 204 9.92 -14.94 -4.89
C SER A 204 8.55 -15.51 -4.51
N LEU A 205 7.45 -14.91 -4.99
CA LEU A 205 6.08 -15.35 -4.70
C LEU A 205 5.81 -16.78 -5.19
N LYS A 206 6.39 -17.22 -6.31
CA LYS A 206 6.21 -18.58 -6.84
C LYS A 206 6.70 -19.67 -5.89
N LEU A 207 7.65 -19.38 -5.01
CA LEU A 207 8.36 -20.34 -4.15
C LEU A 207 7.58 -20.73 -2.90
N PHE A 208 6.57 -19.95 -2.51
CA PHE A 208 5.76 -20.27 -1.32
C PHE A 208 4.96 -21.56 -1.47
N SER A 209 4.68 -22.18 -0.33
CA SER A 209 3.86 -23.38 -0.24
C SER A 209 2.39 -23.12 -0.59
N LYS A 210 1.63 -24.21 -0.80
CA LYS A 210 0.18 -24.12 -0.98
C LYS A 210 -0.53 -23.46 0.21
N ASN A 211 0.00 -23.62 1.43
CA ASN A 211 -0.58 -23.03 2.64
C ASN A 211 -0.54 -21.49 2.58
N VAL A 212 0.62 -20.89 2.28
CA VAL A 212 0.75 -19.44 2.11
C VAL A 212 -0.09 -18.96 0.92
N LYS A 213 -0.03 -19.67 -0.22
CA LYS A 213 -0.74 -19.30 -1.46
C LYS A 213 -2.27 -19.31 -1.35
N LYS A 214 -2.84 -20.04 -0.37
CA LYS A 214 -4.29 -20.03 -0.11
C LYS A 214 -4.75 -18.85 0.75
N SER A 215 -3.85 -18.13 1.40
CA SER A 215 -4.23 -17.00 2.25
C SER A 215 -4.81 -15.86 1.42
N PHE A 216 -5.79 -15.17 2.00
CA PHE A 216 -6.39 -13.99 1.39
C PHE A 216 -5.32 -12.95 1.00
N SER A 217 -4.38 -12.66 1.92
CA SER A 217 -3.31 -11.70 1.67
C SER A 217 -2.45 -12.05 0.45
N TYR A 218 -2.09 -13.34 0.29
CA TYR A 218 -1.31 -13.77 -0.87
C TYR A 218 -2.10 -13.64 -2.17
N ILE A 219 -3.38 -14.03 -2.16
CA ILE A 219 -4.26 -13.97 -3.34
C ILE A 219 -4.40 -12.51 -3.80
N GLU A 220 -4.73 -11.61 -2.87
CA GLU A 220 -4.92 -10.19 -3.20
C GLU A 220 -3.59 -9.52 -3.61
N PHE A 221 -2.49 -9.81 -2.93
CA PHE A 221 -1.18 -9.30 -3.31
C PHE A 221 -0.74 -9.81 -4.67
N SER A 222 -1.02 -11.07 -5.00
CA SER A 222 -0.73 -11.62 -6.33
C SER A 222 -1.51 -10.91 -7.44
N LYS A 223 -2.75 -10.48 -7.19
CA LYS A 223 -3.52 -9.66 -8.14
C LYS A 223 -2.84 -8.30 -8.36
N ILE A 224 -2.41 -7.65 -7.28
CA ILE A 224 -1.65 -6.39 -7.36
C ILE A 224 -0.39 -6.60 -8.21
N MET A 225 0.41 -7.63 -7.91
CA MET A 225 1.65 -7.92 -8.63
C MET A 225 1.42 -8.22 -10.12
N ASN A 226 0.35 -8.95 -10.46
CA ASN A 226 0.00 -9.22 -11.85
C ASN A 226 -0.41 -7.94 -12.59
N THR A 227 -1.18 -7.07 -11.94
CA THR A 227 -1.54 -5.75 -12.49
C THR A 227 -0.29 -4.91 -12.73
N GLU A 228 0.59 -4.79 -11.73
CA GLU A 228 1.86 -4.08 -11.87
C GLU A 228 2.71 -4.62 -13.02
N ASN A 229 2.85 -5.95 -13.11
CA ASN A 229 3.64 -6.57 -14.18
C ASN A 229 3.07 -6.29 -15.59
N SER A 230 1.76 -6.18 -15.71
CA SER A 230 1.09 -5.92 -17.00
C SER A 230 1.00 -4.44 -17.35
N THR A 231 1.02 -3.54 -16.37
CA THR A 231 0.78 -2.10 -16.53
C THR A 231 1.95 -1.22 -16.08
N ASN A 232 3.12 -1.80 -15.81
CA ASN A 232 4.35 -1.06 -15.58
C ASN A 232 5.12 -0.85 -16.90
N VAL A 233 6.27 -0.20 -16.82
CA VAL A 233 7.16 0.03 -17.98
C VAL A 233 7.43 -1.28 -18.71
N GLY A 234 7.20 -1.26 -20.02
CA GLY A 234 7.28 -2.45 -20.89
C GLY A 234 5.98 -3.25 -21.01
N GLY A 235 4.98 -3.00 -20.14
CA GLY A 235 3.63 -3.54 -20.25
C GLY A 235 2.74 -2.73 -21.21
N ASN A 236 1.45 -3.06 -21.27
CA ASN A 236 0.49 -2.37 -22.13
C ASN A 236 -0.47 -1.53 -21.30
N PHE A 237 -0.81 -0.34 -21.82
CA PHE A 237 -1.86 0.47 -21.24
C PHE A 237 -3.22 -0.21 -21.47
N PRO A 238 -4.00 -0.47 -20.40
CA PRO A 238 -5.29 -1.13 -20.51
C PRO A 238 -6.34 -0.17 -21.10
N GLU A 239 -7.37 -0.71 -21.75
CA GLU A 239 -8.54 0.10 -22.10
C GLU A 239 -9.22 0.60 -20.82
N ILE A 240 -9.41 1.92 -20.72
CA ILE A 240 -10.14 2.58 -19.62
C ILE A 240 -11.44 3.12 -20.15
N GLN A 241 -12.55 2.76 -19.52
CA GLN A 241 -13.89 3.27 -19.89
C GLN A 241 -14.32 4.36 -18.92
N PHE A 242 -14.88 5.42 -19.46
CA PHE A 242 -15.45 6.55 -18.73
C PHE A 242 -16.97 6.65 -18.99
N GLU A 243 -17.60 7.67 -18.44
CA GLU A 243 -19.00 7.94 -18.70
C GLU A 243 -19.27 8.31 -20.18
N ASN A 244 -20.55 8.20 -20.59
CA ASN A 244 -21.00 8.53 -21.95
C ASN A 244 -20.30 7.73 -23.06
N ASN A 245 -19.93 6.47 -22.79
CA ASN A 245 -19.21 5.59 -23.71
C ASN A 245 -17.86 6.12 -24.19
N SER A 246 -17.31 7.14 -23.53
CA SER A 246 -15.96 7.59 -23.82
C SER A 246 -14.93 6.62 -23.23
N LYS A 247 -13.80 6.47 -23.89
CA LYS A 247 -12.73 5.57 -23.44
C LYS A 247 -11.35 6.05 -23.89
N ILE A 248 -10.33 5.55 -23.22
CA ILE A 248 -8.95 5.54 -23.70
C ILE A 248 -8.62 4.09 -24.10
N SER A 249 -8.16 3.90 -25.32
CA SER A 249 -7.88 2.59 -25.89
C SER A 249 -6.66 2.64 -26.81
N LYS A 250 -6.20 1.51 -27.27
CA LYS A 250 -5.04 1.42 -28.18
C LYS A 250 -5.20 2.29 -29.44
N SER A 251 -6.42 2.45 -29.96
CA SER A 251 -6.68 3.28 -31.14
C SER A 251 -6.38 4.76 -30.93
N ASP A 252 -6.42 5.24 -29.68
CA ASP A 252 -6.13 6.64 -29.35
C ASP A 252 -4.63 6.93 -29.39
N PHE A 253 -3.79 5.91 -29.23
CA PHE A 253 -2.34 6.04 -29.27
C PHE A 253 -1.78 5.92 -30.69
N SER A 254 -2.41 5.13 -31.56
CA SER A 254 -1.87 4.75 -32.87
C SER A 254 -1.62 5.90 -33.84
N LYS A 255 -2.18 7.08 -33.56
CA LYS A 255 -2.05 8.28 -34.37
C LYS A 255 -0.85 9.15 -33.97
N TYR A 256 -0.16 8.79 -32.89
CA TYR A 256 0.88 9.61 -32.28
C TYR A 256 2.15 8.79 -32.05
N ASN A 257 3.29 9.45 -32.01
CA ASN A 257 4.56 8.82 -31.63
C ASN A 257 4.52 8.38 -30.16
N LEU A 258 4.03 9.27 -29.30
CA LEU A 258 3.81 9.04 -27.88
C LEU A 258 2.53 9.74 -27.42
N THR A 259 1.92 9.23 -26.37
CA THR A 259 0.86 9.89 -25.62
C THR A 259 1.26 9.99 -24.14
N LEU A 260 1.27 11.21 -23.60
CA LEU A 260 1.40 11.46 -22.17
C LEU A 260 0.00 11.43 -21.54
N ILE A 261 -0.19 10.55 -20.57
CA ILE A 261 -1.41 10.47 -19.76
C ILE A 261 -1.10 11.00 -18.37
N ASP A 262 -1.80 12.06 -17.96
CA ASP A 262 -1.66 12.70 -16.66
C ASP A 262 -2.90 12.41 -15.79
N TYR A 263 -2.70 11.68 -14.71
CA TYR A 263 -3.76 11.32 -13.74
C TYR A 263 -3.66 12.22 -12.51
N TRP A 264 -4.72 12.97 -12.25
CA TRP A 264 -4.71 14.04 -11.25
C TRP A 264 -6.06 14.20 -10.51
N SER A 265 -6.07 14.99 -9.43
CA SER A 265 -7.27 15.36 -8.66
C SER A 265 -7.23 16.84 -8.26
N THR A 266 -8.39 17.43 -8.01
CA THR A 266 -8.52 18.82 -7.53
C THR A 266 -8.00 19.01 -6.10
N THR A 267 -7.78 17.94 -5.34
CA THR A 267 -7.15 17.95 -4.00
C THR A 267 -5.63 17.87 -4.06
N CYS A 268 -5.08 17.54 -5.23
CA CYS A 268 -3.65 17.37 -5.43
C CYS A 268 -2.98 18.71 -5.73
N LYS A 269 -2.41 19.37 -4.73
CA LYS A 269 -1.71 20.63 -4.89
C LYS A 269 -0.52 20.53 -5.88
N PRO A 270 0.36 19.52 -5.82
CA PRO A 270 1.42 19.35 -6.81
C PRO A 270 0.88 19.25 -8.24
N CYS A 271 -0.22 18.50 -8.47
CA CYS A 271 -0.81 18.37 -9.80
C CYS A 271 -1.19 19.73 -10.41
N ILE A 272 -1.82 20.58 -9.58
CA ILE A 272 -2.24 21.93 -10.03
C ILE A 272 -1.02 22.80 -10.31
N GLN A 273 0.06 22.66 -9.55
CA GLN A 273 1.31 23.37 -9.76
C GLN A 273 2.05 22.93 -11.03
N ASP A 274 1.87 21.68 -11.46
CA ASP A 274 2.47 21.12 -12.67
C ASP A 274 1.74 21.52 -13.96
N LEU A 275 0.46 21.96 -13.89
CA LEU A 275 -0.33 22.29 -15.08
C LEU A 275 0.32 23.32 -16.01
N PRO A 276 0.91 24.46 -15.54
CA PRO A 276 1.58 25.40 -16.43
C PRO A 276 2.73 24.73 -17.22
N LYS A 277 3.53 23.89 -16.57
CA LYS A 277 4.62 23.16 -17.23
C LYS A 277 4.09 22.12 -18.23
N LEU A 278 2.98 21.44 -17.91
CA LEU A 278 2.31 20.53 -18.85
C LEU A 278 1.82 21.28 -20.09
N VAL A 279 1.29 22.51 -19.94
CA VAL A 279 0.85 23.36 -21.06
C VAL A 279 2.05 23.76 -21.93
N GLU A 280 3.17 24.17 -21.34
CA GLU A 280 4.41 24.47 -22.07
C GLU A 280 4.91 23.24 -22.84
N MET A 281 4.92 22.06 -22.19
CA MET A 281 5.31 20.80 -22.83
C MET A 281 4.36 20.45 -23.99
N TYR A 282 3.04 20.61 -23.81
CA TYR A 282 2.06 20.37 -24.87
C TYR A 282 2.32 21.26 -26.09
N GLN A 283 2.47 22.56 -25.88
CA GLN A 283 2.77 23.52 -26.96
C GLN A 283 4.06 23.15 -27.69
N LYS A 284 5.09 22.74 -26.97
CA LYS A 284 6.42 22.37 -27.50
C LYS A 284 6.42 21.08 -28.30
N TYR A 285 5.59 20.10 -27.91
CA TYR A 285 5.74 18.71 -28.40
C TYR A 285 4.56 18.24 -29.26
N ARG A 286 3.38 18.89 -29.26
CA ARG A 286 2.21 18.44 -30.02
C ARG A 286 2.48 18.34 -31.54
N GLU A 287 3.16 19.31 -32.12
CA GLU A 287 3.52 19.32 -33.56
C GLU A 287 4.61 18.27 -33.90
N LYS A 288 5.22 17.69 -32.88
CA LYS A 288 6.20 16.61 -33.02
C LYS A 288 5.59 15.23 -32.82
N GLY A 289 4.25 15.15 -32.86
CA GLY A 289 3.51 13.89 -32.75
C GLY A 289 3.36 13.37 -31.31
N ILE A 290 3.45 14.25 -30.30
CA ILE A 290 3.19 13.88 -28.89
C ILE A 290 1.79 14.34 -28.51
N ASN A 291 0.93 13.39 -28.14
CA ASN A 291 -0.41 13.66 -27.64
C ASN A 291 -0.42 13.76 -26.10
N PHE A 292 -1.38 14.51 -25.58
CA PHE A 292 -1.62 14.64 -24.15
C PHE A 292 -3.08 14.27 -23.83
N ILE A 293 -3.27 13.56 -22.74
CA ILE A 293 -4.58 13.17 -22.20
C ILE A 293 -4.51 13.38 -20.69
N SER A 294 -5.48 14.05 -20.10
CA SER A 294 -5.65 14.08 -18.64
C SER A 294 -6.80 13.17 -18.21
N VAL A 295 -6.64 12.54 -17.06
CA VAL A 295 -7.68 11.78 -16.38
C VAL A 295 -7.85 12.38 -14.99
N THR A 296 -9.04 12.89 -14.70
CA THR A 296 -9.36 13.55 -13.43
C THR A 296 -10.11 12.60 -12.51
N ASP A 297 -9.57 12.36 -11.33
CA ASP A 297 -10.18 11.50 -10.30
C ASP A 297 -11.18 12.27 -9.44
N GLU A 298 -12.32 12.64 -10.05
CA GLU A 298 -13.42 13.32 -9.36
C GLU A 298 -14.76 12.72 -9.76
N ASN A 299 -15.64 12.50 -8.77
CA ASN A 299 -16.96 11.90 -8.97
C ASN A 299 -18.12 12.74 -8.43
N GLN A 300 -17.85 13.85 -7.73
CA GLN A 300 -18.86 14.78 -7.22
C GLN A 300 -19.02 15.97 -8.18
N LYS A 301 -20.25 16.45 -8.37
CA LYS A 301 -20.57 17.50 -9.36
C LYS A 301 -19.80 18.81 -9.13
N ASP A 302 -19.71 19.26 -7.89
CA ASP A 302 -18.98 20.47 -7.48
C ASP A 302 -17.48 20.33 -7.73
N ARG A 303 -16.93 19.14 -7.47
CA ARG A 303 -15.51 18.84 -7.72
C ARG A 303 -15.19 18.76 -9.21
N ILE A 304 -16.10 18.19 -10.01
CA ILE A 304 -15.99 18.18 -11.47
C ILE A 304 -16.02 19.61 -12.03
N LEU A 305 -16.91 20.48 -11.51
CA LEU A 305 -16.96 21.87 -11.90
C LEU A 305 -15.68 22.61 -11.53
N LEU A 306 -15.15 22.37 -10.31
CA LEU A 306 -13.87 22.90 -9.87
C LEU A 306 -12.73 22.47 -10.80
N ALA A 307 -12.67 21.19 -11.17
CA ALA A 307 -11.65 20.67 -12.09
C ALA A 307 -11.73 21.36 -13.46
N LYS A 308 -12.94 21.52 -14.02
CA LYS A 308 -13.13 22.26 -15.29
C LYS A 308 -12.63 23.70 -15.19
N ASN A 309 -12.92 24.40 -14.09
CA ASN A 309 -12.43 25.78 -13.88
C ASN A 309 -10.91 25.83 -13.77
N ILE A 310 -10.28 24.86 -13.08
CA ILE A 310 -8.81 24.76 -12.99
C ILE A 310 -8.20 24.54 -14.37
N LEU A 311 -8.73 23.62 -15.17
CA LEU A 311 -8.25 23.34 -16.53
C LEU A 311 -8.38 24.57 -17.43
N THR A 312 -9.53 25.25 -17.41
CA THR A 312 -9.79 26.47 -18.19
C THR A 312 -8.83 27.59 -17.78
N LYS A 313 -8.67 27.83 -16.47
CA LYS A 313 -7.75 28.87 -15.96
C LYS A 313 -6.30 28.64 -16.38
N ASN A 314 -5.89 27.36 -16.47
CA ASN A 314 -4.53 27.01 -16.90
C ASN A 314 -4.42 26.80 -18.43
N GLN A 315 -5.46 27.11 -19.21
CA GLN A 315 -5.46 27.00 -20.69
C GLN A 315 -5.17 25.59 -21.20
N VAL A 316 -5.63 24.56 -20.50
CA VAL A 316 -5.53 23.18 -20.94
C VAL A 316 -6.48 22.94 -22.12
N THR A 317 -5.93 22.54 -23.27
CA THR A 317 -6.69 22.38 -24.53
C THR A 317 -6.73 20.93 -25.05
N TRP A 318 -6.01 20.01 -24.41
CA TRP A 318 -6.08 18.58 -24.74
C TRP A 318 -7.24 17.89 -24.05
N SER A 319 -7.51 16.63 -24.42
CA SER A 319 -8.63 15.84 -23.88
C SER A 319 -8.48 15.59 -22.39
N ASN A 320 -9.55 15.83 -21.62
CA ASN A 320 -9.64 15.46 -20.22
C ASN A 320 -10.86 14.57 -19.96
N TYR A 321 -10.65 13.43 -19.31
CA TYR A 321 -11.69 12.48 -18.90
C TYR A 321 -11.91 12.54 -17.39
N PHE A 322 -13.15 12.31 -16.95
CA PHE A 322 -13.50 12.21 -15.53
C PHE A 322 -13.73 10.73 -15.17
N ASP A 323 -12.95 10.21 -14.22
CA ASP A 323 -13.04 8.80 -13.81
C ASP A 323 -14.02 8.61 -12.66
N LEU A 324 -15.32 8.71 -12.97
CA LEU A 324 -16.40 8.61 -11.96
C LEU A 324 -16.48 7.22 -11.30
N ARG A 325 -15.96 6.19 -11.96
CA ARG A 325 -16.03 4.79 -11.51
C ARG A 325 -14.74 4.29 -10.89
N LYS A 326 -13.70 5.12 -10.83
CA LYS A 326 -12.38 4.73 -10.37
C LYS A 326 -11.78 3.55 -11.16
N GLU A 327 -12.03 3.53 -12.48
CA GLU A 327 -11.50 2.50 -13.38
C GLU A 327 -9.99 2.63 -13.57
N PHE A 328 -9.49 3.86 -13.65
CA PHE A 328 -8.06 4.14 -13.84
C PHE A 328 -7.22 3.56 -12.69
N PRO A 329 -7.47 3.89 -11.40
CA PRO A 329 -6.68 3.33 -10.31
C PRO A 329 -6.87 1.82 -10.15
N LYS A 330 -8.03 1.26 -10.47
CA LYS A 330 -8.25 -0.19 -10.41
C LYS A 330 -7.43 -0.94 -11.44
N LYS A 331 -7.41 -0.47 -12.69
CA LYS A 331 -6.74 -1.16 -13.81
C LYS A 331 -5.24 -0.93 -13.85
N LEU A 332 -4.77 0.19 -13.32
CA LEU A 332 -3.36 0.58 -13.35
C LEU A 332 -2.70 0.48 -11.96
N ASN A 333 -3.44 0.08 -10.92
CA ASN A 333 -2.97 0.12 -9.53
C ASN A 333 -2.34 1.49 -9.19
N ALA A 334 -3.02 2.59 -9.59
CA ALA A 334 -2.53 3.94 -9.35
C ALA A 334 -2.63 4.29 -7.86
N ALA A 335 -1.49 4.51 -7.23
CA ALA A 335 -1.36 4.69 -5.78
C ALA A 335 -1.57 6.13 -5.31
N GLY A 336 -1.51 7.11 -6.20
CA GLY A 336 -1.56 8.53 -5.85
C GLY A 336 -1.44 9.46 -7.05
N TYR A 337 -1.27 10.75 -6.76
CA TYR A 337 -1.18 11.84 -7.73
C TYR A 337 0.05 12.72 -7.48
N PRO A 338 0.55 13.44 -8.53
CA PRO A 338 0.25 13.23 -9.95
C PRO A 338 0.91 11.95 -10.47
N LEU A 339 0.21 11.16 -11.28
CA LEU A 339 0.79 9.99 -11.95
C LEU A 339 0.85 10.24 -13.45
N GLN A 340 2.06 10.31 -14.00
CA GLN A 340 2.29 10.46 -15.43
C GLN A 340 2.69 9.12 -16.05
N ILE A 341 2.02 8.78 -17.16
CA ILE A 341 2.28 7.56 -17.93
C ILE A 341 2.54 7.94 -19.38
N LEU A 342 3.69 7.54 -19.91
CA LEU A 342 4.04 7.74 -21.31
C LEU A 342 3.82 6.45 -22.08
N VAL A 343 3.04 6.51 -23.16
CA VAL A 343 2.62 5.34 -23.95
C VAL A 343 3.01 5.55 -25.41
N ASP A 344 3.56 4.51 -26.07
CA ASP A 344 3.87 4.56 -27.49
C ASP A 344 2.62 4.32 -28.37
N GLY A 345 2.76 4.49 -29.71
CA GLY A 345 1.69 4.29 -30.67
C GLY A 345 1.11 2.85 -30.69
N ASN A 346 1.80 1.87 -30.12
CA ASN A 346 1.33 0.50 -29.98
C ASN A 346 0.59 0.24 -28.66
N GLY A 347 0.49 1.24 -27.78
CA GLY A 347 -0.11 1.12 -26.46
C GLY A 347 0.84 0.57 -25.41
N LYS A 348 2.15 0.49 -25.68
CA LYS A 348 3.16 0.03 -24.73
C LYS A 348 3.56 1.18 -23.80
N ILE A 349 3.62 0.91 -22.51
CA ILE A 349 4.04 1.87 -21.49
C ILE A 349 5.57 2.03 -21.56
N ILE A 350 6.02 3.23 -21.85
CA ILE A 350 7.44 3.59 -21.99
C ILE A 350 7.99 4.16 -20.68
N ALA A 351 7.19 4.96 -19.98
CA ALA A 351 7.53 5.49 -18.67
C ALA A 351 6.29 5.59 -17.78
N ARG A 352 6.50 5.50 -16.47
CA ARG A 352 5.47 5.66 -15.44
C ARG A 352 6.11 6.28 -14.20
N LYS A 353 5.70 7.48 -13.85
CA LYS A 353 6.31 8.26 -12.77
C LYS A 353 5.25 8.90 -11.87
N LEU A 354 5.51 8.93 -10.58
CA LEU A 354 4.66 9.55 -9.59
C LEU A 354 5.34 10.83 -9.09
N GLY A 355 4.81 11.99 -9.47
CA GLY A 355 5.33 13.30 -9.06
C GLY A 355 6.66 13.72 -9.68
N GLU A 356 7.05 13.13 -10.82
CA GLU A 356 8.37 13.34 -11.44
C GLU A 356 8.26 13.79 -12.90
N LEU A 357 7.51 14.90 -13.14
CA LEU A 357 7.22 15.42 -14.48
C LEU A 357 8.48 15.72 -15.31
N GLU A 358 9.58 16.15 -14.68
CA GLU A 358 10.84 16.39 -15.36
C GLU A 358 11.45 15.12 -15.96
N GLN A 359 11.36 13.99 -15.26
CA GLN A 359 11.82 12.72 -15.77
C GLN A 359 10.98 12.25 -16.96
N ILE A 360 9.67 12.51 -16.94
CA ILE A 360 8.78 12.25 -18.09
C ILE A 360 9.18 13.12 -19.31
N GLU A 361 9.48 14.39 -19.12
CA GLU A 361 9.96 15.25 -20.21
C GLU A 361 11.29 14.73 -20.78
N ASN A 362 12.20 14.24 -19.92
CA ASN A 362 13.46 13.66 -20.37
C ASN A 362 13.26 12.38 -21.18
N GLU A 363 12.25 11.56 -20.83
CA GLU A 363 11.88 10.41 -21.68
C GLU A 363 11.32 10.87 -23.04
N ILE A 364 10.42 11.88 -23.08
CA ILE A 364 9.88 12.42 -24.33
C ILE A 364 11.02 12.90 -25.23
N LYS A 365 12.02 13.62 -24.72
CA LYS A 365 13.17 14.11 -25.46
C LYS A 365 13.94 13.03 -26.22
N LYS A 366 13.93 11.77 -25.79
CA LYS A 366 14.58 10.65 -26.46
C LYS A 366 13.88 10.25 -27.77
N TYR A 367 12.61 10.57 -27.93
CA TYR A 367 11.75 10.21 -29.07
C TYR A 367 11.49 11.38 -30.02
N VAL A 368 11.91 12.59 -29.65
CA VAL A 368 11.69 13.80 -30.44
C VAL A 368 13.05 14.31 -30.90
N LYS A 369 13.34 14.13 -32.16
CA LYS A 369 14.52 14.70 -32.79
C LYS A 369 14.28 16.15 -33.18
#